data_6e6760457a472d77c370f100a58fad53
#
_entry.id   6e6760457a472d77c370f100a58fad53
#
_cell.length_a   1.000
_cell.length_b   1.000
_cell.length_c   1.000
_cell.angle_alpha   90.00
_cell.angle_beta   90.00
_cell.angle_gamma   90.00
#
_symmetry.space_group_name_H-M   'P 1'
#
loop_
_entity.id
_entity.type
_entity.pdbx_description
1 polymer ?
#
loop_
_entity_poly.entity_id
_entity_poly.type
_entity_poly.pdbx_seq_one_letter_code
_entity_poly.pdbx_strand_id
1 'polypeptide(L)'
;AFDRISQKSVVSSWKDAVFNQHINKHFLDQIQVPEHGVLSDAREVTFSHDPQRVINNIWRIGGDQGWYFGNWMWRIRGLLDTMVGGVGLRRGRRSATDLKAGDALDFWRVLLADKASGRLLLYAEMKLPGEAWLEFRIKESGANRVLCQTATFRPLGLWGRLYWYCLLPFHGVIFPGMAKRIVFN
;
A
#
# COMPACT_ATOMS: atom_id res chain seq x y z
N ALA A 1 7.42 9.37 37.30
CA ALA A 1 7.55 10.06 35.99
C ALA A 1 8.06 9.10 34.88
N PHE A 2 8.60 7.94 35.23
CA PHE A 2 9.14 6.97 34.26
C PHE A 2 8.07 6.05 33.65
N ASP A 3 6.96 5.83 34.31
CA ASP A 3 5.93 4.89 33.83
C ASP A 3 5.04 5.41 32.69
N ARG A 4 5.03 6.72 32.43
CA ARG A 4 4.23 7.29 31.31
C ARG A 4 4.92 7.19 29.95
N ILE A 5 6.22 6.94 29.90
CA ILE A 5 6.96 6.82 28.64
C ILE A 5 6.86 5.39 28.08
N SER A 6 6.74 4.37 28.94
CA SER A 6 6.63 2.98 28.51
C SER A 6 5.26 2.64 27.91
N GLN A 7 4.18 3.29 28.36
CA GLN A 7 2.84 3.00 27.86
C GLN A 7 2.55 3.52 26.44
N LYS A 8 3.27 4.56 25.97
CA LYS A 8 3.12 5.04 24.58
C LYS A 8 3.86 4.16 23.56
N SER A 9 4.85 3.37 23.99
CA SER A 9 5.57 2.43 23.11
C SER A 9 4.84 1.10 22.96
N VAL A 10 3.95 0.74 23.89
CA VAL A 10 3.26 -0.57 23.90
C VAL A 10 2.13 -0.65 22.85
N VAL A 11 1.54 0.46 22.42
CA VAL A 11 0.47 0.45 21.40
C VAL A 11 1.00 0.14 20.00
N SER A 12 2.30 0.34 19.73
CA SER A 12 2.93 -0.05 18.47
C SER A 12 3.48 -1.49 18.50
N SER A 13 3.81 -2.01 19.67
CA SER A 13 4.57 -3.26 19.79
C SER A 13 3.77 -4.53 19.46
N TRP A 14 2.44 -4.56 19.61
CA TRP A 14 1.67 -5.75 19.23
C TRP A 14 1.56 -5.89 17.69
N LYS A 15 1.45 -4.77 16.96
CA LYS A 15 1.50 -4.78 15.49
C LYS A 15 2.90 -5.18 15.00
N ASP A 16 3.94 -4.67 15.64
CA ASP A 16 5.33 -4.99 15.32
C ASP A 16 5.71 -6.44 15.73
N ALA A 17 5.19 -6.95 16.83
CA ALA A 17 5.41 -8.31 17.28
C ALA A 17 4.73 -9.36 16.39
N VAL A 18 3.54 -9.07 15.87
CA VAL A 18 2.84 -9.95 14.92
C VAL A 18 3.59 -10.03 13.58
N PHE A 19 4.31 -8.97 13.19
CA PHE A 19 5.06 -8.92 11.94
C PHE A 19 6.52 -9.38 12.04
N ASN A 20 7.12 -9.42 13.24
CA ASN A 20 8.51 -9.85 13.45
C ASN A 20 8.69 -11.34 13.74
N GLN A 21 7.64 -12.08 14.06
CA GLN A 21 7.73 -13.53 14.13
C GLN A 21 7.79 -14.07 12.69
N HIS A 22 8.61 -15.10 12.45
CA HIS A 22 8.64 -15.87 11.20
C HIS A 22 7.21 -16.16 10.74
N ILE A 23 6.68 -15.27 9.87
CA ILE A 23 5.31 -15.39 9.38
C ILE A 23 5.31 -16.63 8.51
N ASN A 24 4.71 -17.69 9.02
CA ASN A 24 4.53 -18.94 8.31
C ASN A 24 3.75 -18.63 7.00
N LYS A 25 4.17 -19.19 5.87
CA LYS A 25 3.54 -19.01 4.56
C LYS A 25 2.00 -19.18 4.63
N HIS A 26 1.54 -20.07 5.50
CA HIS A 26 0.12 -20.29 5.79
C HIS A 26 -0.58 -19.07 6.43
N PHE A 27 0.12 -18.24 7.21
CA PHE A 27 -0.44 -17.02 7.79
C PHE A 27 -0.55 -15.91 6.75
N LEU A 28 0.36 -15.88 5.77
CA LEU A 28 0.33 -14.92 4.67
C LEU A 28 -0.90 -15.13 3.76
N ASP A 29 -1.33 -16.38 3.59
CA ASP A 29 -2.56 -16.71 2.84
C ASP A 29 -3.82 -16.26 3.57
N GLN A 30 -3.74 -16.00 4.88
CA GLN A 30 -4.86 -15.53 5.73
C GLN A 30 -4.95 -14.01 5.83
N ILE A 31 -3.95 -13.25 5.35
CA ILE A 31 -4.07 -11.78 5.30
C ILE A 31 -5.03 -11.43 4.15
N GLN A 32 -6.30 -11.35 4.47
CA GLN A 32 -7.35 -10.98 3.54
C GLN A 32 -7.72 -9.50 3.71
N VAL A 33 -7.78 -8.79 2.59
CA VAL A 33 -8.43 -7.49 2.54
C VAL A 33 -9.93 -7.71 2.81
N PRO A 34 -10.60 -6.90 3.64
CA PRO A 34 -12.04 -7.05 3.87
C PRO A 34 -12.82 -7.03 2.55
N GLU A 35 -13.75 -7.97 2.38
CA GLU A 35 -14.59 -8.06 1.18
C GLU A 35 -15.94 -7.36 1.36
N HIS A 36 -16.38 -7.20 2.61
CA HIS A 36 -17.68 -6.61 2.92
C HIS A 36 -17.57 -5.24 3.58
N GLY A 37 -18.49 -4.36 3.25
CA GLY A 37 -18.53 -3.01 3.81
C GLY A 37 -17.41 -2.09 3.31
N VAL A 38 -16.81 -2.42 2.18
CA VAL A 38 -15.70 -1.68 1.57
C VAL A 38 -16.09 -1.04 0.25
N LEU A 39 -15.34 -0.01 -0.10
CA LEU A 39 -15.33 0.63 -1.42
C LEU A 39 -14.00 0.29 -2.09
N SER A 40 -14.01 -0.03 -3.38
CA SER A 40 -12.79 -0.43 -4.08
C SER A 40 -12.67 0.25 -5.45
N ASP A 41 -11.42 0.49 -5.85
CA ASP A 41 -11.04 0.95 -7.19
C ASP A 41 -9.95 0.00 -7.71
N ALA A 42 -10.31 -0.82 -8.69
CA ALA A 42 -9.42 -1.80 -9.31
C ALA A 42 -9.00 -1.34 -10.70
N ARG A 43 -7.72 -1.47 -11.01
CA ARG A 43 -7.13 -1.17 -12.32
C ARG A 43 -6.33 -2.36 -12.81
N GLU A 44 -6.47 -2.68 -14.07
CA GLU A 44 -5.79 -3.80 -14.72
C GLU A 44 -5.00 -3.31 -15.92
N VAL A 45 -3.76 -3.80 -16.05
CA VAL A 45 -2.90 -3.52 -17.18
C VAL A 45 -2.31 -4.84 -17.69
N THR A 46 -2.68 -5.21 -18.91
CA THR A 46 -2.16 -6.42 -19.57
C THR A 46 -0.76 -6.18 -20.13
N PHE A 47 0.09 -7.18 -20.05
CA PHE A 47 1.44 -7.16 -20.60
C PHE A 47 1.90 -8.56 -21.03
N SER A 48 2.85 -8.60 -21.98
CA SER A 48 3.41 -9.86 -22.54
C SER A 48 4.92 -10.02 -22.31
N HIS A 49 5.58 -8.97 -21.78
CA HIS A 49 7.02 -9.01 -21.51
C HIS A 49 7.33 -9.73 -20.18
N ASP A 50 8.61 -9.85 -19.85
CA ASP A 50 9.08 -10.55 -18.66
C ASP A 50 8.40 -10.01 -17.37
N PRO A 51 7.68 -10.87 -16.63
CA PRO A 51 7.02 -10.50 -15.40
C PRO A 51 8.00 -10.07 -14.30
N GLN A 52 9.24 -10.55 -14.35
CA GLN A 52 10.25 -10.20 -13.36
C GLN A 52 10.57 -8.70 -13.39
N ARG A 53 10.50 -8.07 -14.57
CA ARG A 53 10.65 -6.63 -14.73
C ARG A 53 9.53 -5.89 -13.97
N VAL A 54 8.28 -6.29 -14.16
CA VAL A 54 7.12 -5.70 -13.49
C VAL A 54 7.19 -5.91 -11.98
N ILE A 55 7.55 -7.12 -11.53
CA ILE A 55 7.76 -7.44 -10.12
C ILE A 55 8.83 -6.52 -9.52
N ASN A 56 9.97 -6.36 -10.18
CA ASN A 56 11.04 -5.50 -9.69
C ASN A 56 10.58 -4.02 -9.60
N ASN A 57 9.76 -3.56 -10.54
CA ASN A 57 9.18 -2.22 -10.48
C ASN A 57 8.23 -2.07 -9.30
N ILE A 58 7.36 -3.07 -9.03
CA ILE A 58 6.50 -3.07 -7.82
C ILE A 58 7.38 -2.98 -6.56
N TRP A 59 8.48 -3.73 -6.50
CA TRP A 59 9.39 -3.75 -5.35
C TRP A 59 10.23 -2.47 -5.18
N ARG A 60 10.22 -1.56 -6.15
CA ARG A 60 10.89 -0.27 -6.11
C ARG A 60 9.99 0.91 -5.75
N ILE A 61 8.68 0.69 -5.57
CA ILE A 61 7.70 1.74 -5.22
C ILE A 61 8.12 2.47 -3.94
N GLY A 62 7.87 3.77 -3.90
CA GLY A 62 8.08 4.64 -2.75
C GLY A 62 9.52 5.09 -2.54
N GLY A 63 9.79 5.83 -1.46
CA GLY A 63 11.08 6.43 -1.19
C GLY A 63 11.56 7.34 -2.33
N ASP A 64 12.83 7.24 -2.70
CA ASP A 64 13.46 8.07 -3.73
C ASP A 64 12.88 7.84 -5.13
N GLN A 65 12.48 6.60 -5.45
CA GLN A 65 11.81 6.26 -6.71
C GLN A 65 10.41 6.89 -6.80
N GLY A 66 9.75 7.08 -5.66
CA GLY A 66 8.38 7.57 -5.59
C GLY A 66 7.36 6.55 -6.11
N TRP A 67 6.18 7.05 -6.47
CA TRP A 67 5.01 6.25 -6.83
C TRP A 67 4.78 6.15 -8.34
N TYR A 68 5.86 6.31 -9.12
CA TYR A 68 5.91 6.28 -10.59
C TYR A 68 5.08 7.36 -11.29
N PHE A 69 3.92 7.74 -10.75
CA PHE A 69 3.04 8.75 -11.35
C PHE A 69 2.50 9.70 -10.29
N GLY A 70 2.44 10.99 -10.62
CA GLY A 70 1.84 12.00 -9.76
C GLY A 70 2.56 12.21 -8.43
N ASN A 71 3.88 12.09 -8.37
CA ASN A 71 4.67 12.21 -7.12
C ASN A 71 4.37 13.50 -6.34
N TRP A 72 4.03 14.59 -7.03
CA TRP A 72 3.63 15.83 -6.39
C TRP A 72 2.30 15.70 -5.63
N MET A 73 1.35 14.93 -6.14
CA MET A 73 0.08 14.66 -5.45
C MET A 73 0.29 13.82 -4.19
N TRP A 74 1.18 12.83 -4.26
CA TRP A 74 1.58 12.04 -3.09
C TRP A 74 2.28 12.90 -2.04
N ARG A 75 3.10 13.88 -2.45
CA ARG A 75 3.72 14.86 -1.54
C ARG A 75 2.68 15.76 -0.87
N ILE A 76 1.72 16.30 -1.62
CA ILE A 76 0.60 17.07 -1.05
C ILE A 76 -0.18 16.20 -0.06
N ARG A 77 -0.50 14.97 -0.42
CA ARG A 77 -1.19 14.02 0.46
C ARG A 77 -0.42 13.80 1.76
N GLY A 78 0.88 13.60 1.69
CA GLY A 78 1.74 13.45 2.86
C GLY A 78 1.81 14.71 3.71
N LEU A 79 1.84 15.90 3.10
CA LEU A 79 1.79 17.17 3.81
C LEU A 79 0.47 17.35 4.57
N LEU A 80 -0.65 17.10 3.91
CA LEU A 80 -1.98 17.16 4.53
C LEU A 80 -2.11 16.18 5.70
N ASP A 81 -1.59 14.96 5.54
CA ASP A 81 -1.55 13.98 6.62
C ASP A 81 -0.74 14.49 7.83
N THR A 82 0.40 15.12 7.59
CA THR A 82 1.21 15.72 8.65
C THR A 82 0.46 16.85 9.38
N MET A 83 -0.28 17.68 8.65
CA MET A 83 -1.06 18.78 9.25
C MET A 83 -2.14 18.28 10.21
N VAL A 84 -2.72 17.12 9.95
CA VAL A 84 -3.70 16.49 10.86
C VAL A 84 -3.05 15.56 11.90
N GLY A 85 -1.71 15.59 12.01
CA GLY A 85 -0.93 14.81 12.97
C GLY A 85 -0.74 13.35 12.56
N GLY A 86 -0.79 13.03 11.28
CA GLY A 86 -0.45 11.74 10.72
C GLY A 86 1.06 11.59 10.51
N VAL A 87 1.46 10.44 9.93
CA VAL A 87 2.89 10.08 9.74
C VAL A 87 3.55 10.81 8.57
N GLY A 88 2.77 11.26 7.58
CA GLY A 88 3.28 11.88 6.36
C GLY A 88 4.27 10.99 5.60
N LEU A 89 5.15 11.61 4.79
CA LEU A 89 6.20 10.92 4.04
C LEU A 89 7.52 10.75 4.85
N ARG A 90 7.49 10.92 6.17
CA ARG A 90 8.72 11.00 7.00
C ARG A 90 9.47 9.67 7.15
N ARG A 91 8.80 8.54 6.91
CA ARG A 91 9.38 7.22 7.20
C ARG A 91 10.35 6.74 6.12
N GLY A 92 10.21 7.23 4.88
CA GLY A 92 11.00 6.74 3.76
C GLY A 92 10.82 5.23 3.54
N ARG A 93 11.90 4.55 3.15
CA ARG A 93 11.93 3.10 3.03
C ARG A 93 13.28 2.53 3.50
N ARG A 94 13.26 1.30 4.04
CA ARG A 94 14.45 0.62 4.58
C ARG A 94 15.48 0.25 3.50
N SER A 95 14.99 -0.23 2.35
CA SER A 95 15.83 -0.72 1.24
C SER A 95 15.29 -0.20 -0.08
N ALA A 96 16.15 0.20 -1.01
CA ALA A 96 15.76 0.73 -2.32
C ALA A 96 15.13 -0.34 -3.25
N THR A 97 15.42 -1.61 -3.04
CA THR A 97 15.05 -2.70 -3.96
C THR A 97 14.33 -3.87 -3.30
N ASP A 98 14.25 -3.88 -1.97
CA ASP A 98 13.66 -4.98 -1.21
C ASP A 98 12.56 -4.47 -0.27
N LEU A 99 11.47 -5.24 -0.17
CA LEU A 99 10.36 -5.02 0.72
C LEU A 99 10.08 -6.31 1.49
N LYS A 100 9.81 -6.16 2.79
CA LYS A 100 9.42 -7.25 3.68
C LYS A 100 8.14 -6.86 4.43
N ALA A 101 7.36 -7.86 4.83
CA ALA A 101 6.24 -7.63 5.73
C ALA A 101 6.73 -6.90 7.00
N GLY A 102 6.00 -5.87 7.42
CA GLY A 102 6.36 -4.99 8.52
C GLY A 102 7.17 -3.75 8.13
N ASP A 103 7.75 -3.68 6.93
CA ASP A 103 8.48 -2.48 6.49
C ASP A 103 7.55 -1.25 6.39
N ALA A 104 8.06 -0.09 6.79
CA ALA A 104 7.44 1.18 6.49
C ALA A 104 7.80 1.61 5.06
N LEU A 105 6.82 2.08 4.32
CA LEU A 105 6.94 2.58 2.97
C LEU A 105 6.18 3.90 2.85
N ASP A 106 6.87 5.02 3.04
CA ASP A 106 6.26 6.34 3.17
C ASP A 106 5.18 6.33 4.29
N PHE A 107 3.92 6.52 3.96
CA PHE A 107 2.79 6.45 4.90
C PHE A 107 2.05 5.10 4.85
N TRP A 108 2.65 4.09 4.23
CA TRP A 108 2.12 2.74 4.15
C TRP A 108 2.91 1.78 5.04
N ARG A 109 2.27 0.71 5.47
CA ARG A 109 2.88 -0.47 6.08
C ARG A 109 2.75 -1.64 5.13
N VAL A 110 3.85 -2.32 4.87
CA VAL A 110 3.83 -3.57 4.09
C VAL A 110 3.20 -4.68 4.94
N LEU A 111 2.05 -5.18 4.52
CA LEU A 111 1.40 -6.33 5.17
C LEU A 111 1.89 -7.65 4.58
N LEU A 112 2.04 -7.68 3.25
CA LEU A 112 2.50 -8.86 2.50
C LEU A 112 3.45 -8.42 1.41
N ALA A 113 4.58 -9.11 1.28
CA ALA A 113 5.54 -8.94 0.21
C ALA A 113 5.98 -10.32 -0.30
N ASP A 114 5.14 -10.94 -1.14
CA ASP A 114 5.45 -12.22 -1.78
C ASP A 114 5.96 -11.98 -3.20
N LYS A 115 7.29 -11.91 -3.32
CA LYS A 115 7.95 -11.64 -4.60
C LYS A 115 7.80 -12.81 -5.58
N ALA A 116 7.67 -14.04 -5.10
CA ALA A 116 7.55 -15.22 -5.93
C ALA A 116 6.21 -15.25 -6.68
N SER A 117 5.12 -14.86 -6.01
CA SER A 117 3.79 -14.75 -6.62
C SER A 117 3.51 -13.37 -7.23
N GLY A 118 4.44 -12.40 -7.11
CA GLY A 118 4.24 -11.03 -7.58
C GLY A 118 3.13 -10.28 -6.84
N ARG A 119 2.98 -10.53 -5.52
CA ARG A 119 1.93 -9.95 -4.69
C ARG A 119 2.51 -9.03 -3.60
N LEU A 120 2.10 -7.77 -3.60
CA LEU A 120 2.43 -6.78 -2.59
C LEU A 120 1.13 -6.20 -2.03
N LEU A 121 0.97 -6.25 -0.70
CA LEU A 121 -0.18 -5.67 0.01
C LEU A 121 0.30 -4.63 1.01
N LEU A 122 -0.25 -3.44 0.90
CA LEU A 122 0.06 -2.29 1.73
C LEU A 122 -1.16 -1.87 2.55
N TYR A 123 -0.94 -1.42 3.78
CA TYR A 123 -1.94 -0.83 4.66
C TYR A 123 -1.60 0.64 4.93
N ALA A 124 -2.58 1.52 4.85
CA ALA A 124 -2.39 2.93 5.11
C ALA A 124 -2.28 3.22 6.62
N GLU A 125 -1.17 3.82 7.03
CA GLU A 125 -0.98 4.32 8.40
C GLU A 125 -1.23 5.83 8.52
N MET A 126 -1.59 6.46 7.42
CA MET A 126 -2.03 7.85 7.41
C MET A 126 -3.38 8.01 8.14
N LYS A 127 -3.67 9.21 8.63
CA LYS A 127 -4.96 9.51 9.25
C LYS A 127 -6.05 9.58 8.19
N LEU A 128 -6.96 8.60 8.26
CA LEU A 128 -8.10 8.46 7.37
C LEU A 128 -9.39 8.34 8.18
N PRO A 129 -10.53 8.77 7.64
CA PRO A 129 -11.83 8.47 8.21
C PRO A 129 -12.26 7.03 7.84
N GLY A 130 -11.39 6.06 8.13
CA GLY A 130 -11.54 4.65 7.78
C GLY A 130 -10.20 3.93 7.70
N GLU A 131 -10.18 2.79 7.03
CA GLU A 131 -8.99 2.00 6.78
C GLU A 131 -8.79 1.80 5.28
N ALA A 132 -7.54 1.80 4.82
CA ALA A 132 -7.23 1.66 3.40
C ALA A 132 -6.12 0.64 3.14
N TRP A 133 -6.30 -0.10 2.07
CA TRP A 133 -5.33 -1.06 1.54
C TRP A 133 -5.02 -0.72 0.09
N LEU A 134 -3.79 -1.01 -0.32
CA LEU A 134 -3.37 -0.94 -1.71
C LEU A 134 -2.66 -2.25 -2.05
N GLU A 135 -3.24 -3.00 -2.98
CA GLU A 135 -2.71 -4.28 -3.43
C GLU A 135 -2.21 -4.18 -4.87
N PHE A 136 -1.03 -4.76 -5.11
CA PHE A 136 -0.50 -5.06 -6.44
C PHE A 136 -0.40 -6.57 -6.56
N ARG A 137 -0.94 -7.12 -7.64
CA ARG A 137 -0.92 -8.56 -7.89
C ARG A 137 -0.77 -8.84 -9.37
N ILE A 138 0.15 -9.72 -9.71
CA ILE A 138 0.28 -10.23 -11.07
C ILE A 138 -0.54 -11.50 -11.19
N LYS A 139 -1.41 -11.56 -12.19
CA LYS A 139 -2.22 -12.74 -12.53
C LYS A 139 -1.86 -13.23 -13.93
N GLU A 140 -1.98 -14.54 -14.15
CA GLU A 140 -1.93 -15.10 -15.48
C GLU A 140 -3.29 -14.97 -16.18
N SER A 141 -3.28 -14.60 -17.45
CA SER A 141 -4.47 -14.43 -18.27
C SER A 141 -4.20 -14.99 -19.69
N GLY A 142 -4.41 -16.27 -19.86
CA GLY A 142 -4.07 -16.97 -21.11
C GLY A 142 -2.57 -16.87 -21.44
N ALA A 143 -2.25 -16.37 -22.62
CA ALA A 143 -0.86 -16.16 -23.05
C ALA A 143 -0.21 -14.87 -22.46
N ASN A 144 -1.00 -14.01 -21.85
CA ASN A 144 -0.56 -12.74 -21.28
C ASN A 144 -0.58 -12.77 -19.76
N ARG A 145 -0.03 -11.73 -19.16
CA ARG A 145 -0.14 -11.45 -17.72
C ARG A 145 -0.83 -10.11 -17.50
N VAL A 146 -1.44 -9.97 -16.33
CA VAL A 146 -2.17 -8.78 -15.95
C VAL A 146 -1.65 -8.31 -14.61
N LEU A 147 -1.22 -7.04 -14.53
CA LEU A 147 -1.03 -6.34 -13.27
C LEU A 147 -2.40 -5.85 -12.79
N CYS A 148 -2.87 -6.38 -11.67
CA CYS A 148 -4.03 -5.89 -10.95
C CYS A 148 -3.55 -4.96 -9.82
N GLN A 149 -3.99 -3.72 -9.84
CA GLN A 149 -3.79 -2.74 -8.78
C GLN A 149 -5.14 -2.44 -8.17
N THR A 150 -5.32 -2.73 -6.88
CA THR A 150 -6.61 -2.55 -6.19
C THR A 150 -6.42 -1.69 -4.95
N ALA A 151 -7.11 -0.57 -4.89
CA ALA A 151 -7.28 0.21 -3.68
C ALA A 151 -8.60 -0.17 -3.02
N THR A 152 -8.55 -0.56 -1.75
CA THR A 152 -9.71 -0.92 -0.94
C THR A 152 -9.81 0.03 0.23
N PHE A 153 -11.00 0.51 0.52
CA PHE A 153 -11.26 1.42 1.63
C PHE A 153 -12.47 0.97 2.43
N ARG A 154 -12.30 0.82 3.74
CA ARG A 154 -13.37 0.58 4.70
C ARG A 154 -13.74 1.89 5.36
N PRO A 155 -14.83 2.58 4.95
CA PRO A 155 -15.18 3.89 5.47
C PRO A 155 -15.68 3.78 6.91
N LEU A 156 -15.28 4.75 7.75
CA LEU A 156 -15.86 4.94 9.07
C LEU A 156 -17.03 5.94 8.95
N GLY A 157 -18.24 5.40 8.93
CA GLY A 157 -19.46 6.18 8.84
C GLY A 157 -19.61 6.99 7.54
N LEU A 158 -20.42 8.05 7.61
CA LEU A 158 -20.76 8.89 6.46
C LEU A 158 -19.54 9.71 5.98
N TRP A 159 -18.74 10.24 6.91
CA TRP A 159 -17.54 11.02 6.59
C TRP A 159 -16.50 10.22 5.81
N GLY A 160 -16.33 8.93 6.13
CA GLY A 160 -15.46 8.04 5.37
C GLY A 160 -15.96 7.85 3.94
N ARG A 161 -17.26 7.69 3.73
CA ARG A 161 -17.84 7.58 2.38
C ARG A 161 -17.65 8.87 1.58
N LEU A 162 -17.95 10.03 2.19
CA LEU A 162 -17.74 11.32 1.52
C LEU A 162 -16.27 11.51 1.12
N TYR A 163 -15.35 11.21 2.02
CA TYR A 163 -13.92 11.25 1.74
C TYR A 163 -13.54 10.40 0.53
N TRP A 164 -14.03 9.17 0.43
CA TRP A 164 -13.75 8.28 -0.71
C TRP A 164 -14.23 8.91 -2.03
N TYR A 165 -15.47 9.38 -2.07
CA TYR A 165 -16.03 9.98 -3.30
C TYR A 165 -15.30 11.25 -3.71
N CYS A 166 -14.83 12.06 -2.77
CA CYS A 166 -13.98 13.22 -3.06
C CYS A 166 -12.62 12.83 -3.66
N LEU A 167 -12.12 11.63 -3.34
CA LEU A 167 -10.83 11.14 -3.88
C LEU A 167 -10.95 10.41 -5.22
N LEU A 168 -12.13 9.94 -5.62
CA LEU A 168 -12.31 9.20 -6.88
C LEU A 168 -11.75 9.90 -8.12
N PRO A 169 -11.92 11.22 -8.32
CA PRO A 169 -11.32 11.90 -9.47
C PRO A 169 -9.80 11.78 -9.49
N PHE A 170 -9.15 11.89 -8.33
CA PHE A 170 -7.70 11.71 -8.20
C PHE A 170 -7.27 10.27 -8.45
N HIS A 171 -8.02 9.29 -7.96
CA HIS A 171 -7.80 7.88 -8.25
C HIS A 171 -7.88 7.60 -9.75
N GLY A 172 -8.87 8.20 -10.44
CA GLY A 172 -9.04 8.05 -11.89
C GLY A 172 -7.85 8.53 -12.73
N VAL A 173 -7.02 9.43 -12.18
CA VAL A 173 -5.81 9.94 -12.84
C VAL A 173 -4.55 9.21 -12.35
N ILE A 174 -4.38 9.10 -11.04
CA ILE A 174 -3.16 8.57 -10.42
C ILE A 174 -2.99 7.08 -10.69
N PHE A 175 -4.02 6.28 -10.45
CA PHE A 175 -3.91 4.82 -10.47
C PHE A 175 -3.66 4.24 -11.87
N PRO A 176 -4.38 4.67 -12.92
CA PRO A 176 -4.06 4.22 -14.27
C PRO A 176 -2.65 4.63 -14.71
N GLY A 177 -2.23 5.85 -14.36
CA GLY A 177 -0.88 6.34 -14.65
C GLY A 177 0.20 5.54 -13.94
N MET A 178 -0.01 5.22 -12.67
CA MET A 178 0.90 4.41 -11.86
C MET A 178 0.98 2.97 -12.38
N ALA A 179 -0.16 2.30 -12.58
CA ALA A 179 -0.19 0.93 -13.09
C ALA A 179 0.50 0.78 -14.45
N LYS A 180 0.23 1.70 -15.39
CA LYS A 180 0.90 1.71 -16.69
C LYS A 180 2.42 1.89 -16.56
N ARG A 181 2.87 2.82 -15.72
CA ARG A 181 4.31 3.05 -15.55
C ARG A 181 5.01 1.91 -14.82
N ILE A 182 4.35 1.22 -13.88
CA ILE A 182 4.89 0.01 -13.26
C ILE A 182 5.12 -1.08 -14.31
N VAL A 183 4.21 -1.21 -15.27
CA VAL A 183 4.30 -2.23 -16.32
C VAL A 183 5.34 -1.87 -17.38
N PHE A 184 5.37 -0.64 -17.87
CA PHE A 184 6.11 -0.27 -19.08
C PHE A 184 7.41 0.52 -18.84
N ASN A 185 7.81 0.71 -17.60
CA ASN A 185 9.04 1.47 -17.24
C ASN A 185 10.34 0.60 -17.21
#